data_c127f226ed5d18d37bb291d2ed3295d3
#
_entry.id   c127f226ed5d18d37bb291d2ed3295d3
#
_cell.length_a   1.000
_cell.length_b   1.000
_cell.length_c   1.000
_cell.angle_alpha   90.00
_cell.angle_beta   90.00
_cell.angle_gamma   90.00
#
_symmetry.space_group_name_H-M   'P 1'
#
loop_
_entity.id
_entity.type
_entity.pdbx_description
1 polymer ?
#
loop_
_entity_poly.entity_id
_entity_poly.type
_entity_poly.pdbx_seq_one_letter_code
_entity_poly.pdbx_strand_id
1 'polypeptide(L)'
;INVSDLELDFVLSISDILISDYSSIIFDYSFFRRPIVLFVPDLEEYFVQKKQLYYHPCELVGDENVCYKQEELIKFIKQAVYKIDLWKSFMANCRGNSCQEVVKFIISLQNKD
;
A
#
# COMPACT_ATOMS: atom_id res chain seq x y z
N ILE A 1 -19.69 -9.12 1.70
CA ILE A 1 -19.32 -9.17 3.14
C ILE A 1 -18.99 -7.77 3.60
N ASN A 2 -19.69 -7.30 4.59
CA ASN A 2 -19.34 -6.05 5.25
C ASN A 2 -18.24 -6.33 6.28
N VAL A 3 -17.07 -5.71 6.10
CA VAL A 3 -15.90 -5.94 6.95
C VAL A 3 -15.82 -4.98 8.14
N SER A 4 -16.85 -4.15 8.36
CA SER A 4 -16.85 -3.18 9.47
C SER A 4 -16.71 -3.82 10.86
N ASP A 5 -17.10 -5.09 11.00
CA ASP A 5 -17.03 -5.83 12.25
C ASP A 5 -15.79 -6.71 12.38
N LEU A 6 -14.91 -6.71 11.36
CA LEU A 6 -13.68 -7.50 11.34
C LEU A 6 -12.45 -6.59 11.48
N GLU A 7 -11.42 -7.10 12.15
CA GLU A 7 -10.15 -6.38 12.22
C GLU A 7 -9.53 -6.27 10.83
N LEU A 8 -9.05 -5.06 10.49
CA LEU A 8 -8.48 -4.78 9.19
C LEU A 8 -7.28 -5.69 8.87
N ASP A 9 -6.40 -5.89 9.84
CA ASP A 9 -5.22 -6.74 9.65
C ASP A 9 -5.59 -8.17 9.30
N PHE A 10 -6.64 -8.70 9.93
CA PHE A 10 -7.15 -10.03 9.61
C PHE A 10 -7.66 -10.10 8.16
N VAL A 11 -8.45 -9.11 7.75
CA VAL A 11 -9.00 -9.05 6.39
C VAL A 11 -7.88 -8.99 5.36
N LEU A 12 -6.87 -8.16 5.59
CA LEU A 12 -5.71 -8.06 4.70
C LEU A 12 -4.96 -9.39 4.61
N SER A 13 -4.82 -10.09 5.73
CA SER A 13 -4.06 -11.35 5.77
C SER A 13 -4.69 -12.47 4.96
N ILE A 14 -6.01 -12.49 4.83
CA ILE A 14 -6.75 -13.51 4.08
C ILE A 14 -7.06 -13.10 2.64
N SER A 15 -6.74 -11.88 2.25
CA SER A 15 -7.03 -11.37 0.90
C SER A 15 -5.93 -11.76 -0.09
N ASP A 16 -6.32 -12.24 -1.25
CA ASP A 16 -5.37 -12.62 -2.32
C ASP A 16 -4.94 -11.43 -3.16
N ILE A 17 -5.74 -10.38 -3.19
CA ILE A 17 -5.48 -9.15 -3.93
C ILE A 17 -6.10 -7.98 -3.19
N LEU A 18 -5.44 -6.83 -3.25
CA LEU A 18 -5.97 -5.57 -2.75
C LEU A 18 -6.32 -4.66 -3.94
N ILE A 19 -7.53 -4.12 -3.91
CA ILE A 19 -7.94 -3.06 -4.83
C ILE A 19 -8.12 -1.80 -4.00
N SER A 20 -7.39 -0.75 -4.31
CA SER A 20 -7.40 0.48 -3.54
C SER A 20 -7.28 1.71 -4.45
N ASP A 21 -7.35 2.87 -3.84
CA ASP A 21 -7.10 4.15 -4.48
C ASP A 21 -5.79 4.78 -3.94
N TYR A 22 -5.87 6.01 -3.42
CA TYR A 22 -4.72 6.74 -2.89
C TYR A 22 -4.41 6.44 -1.41
N SER A 23 -5.03 5.43 -0.85
CA SER A 23 -4.92 5.10 0.57
C SER A 23 -3.56 4.49 0.92
N SER A 24 -3.07 4.80 2.11
CA SER A 24 -1.83 4.22 2.65
C SER A 24 -1.94 2.73 2.97
N ILE A 25 -3.12 2.13 2.88
CA ILE A 25 -3.34 0.71 3.12
C ILE A 25 -2.47 -0.19 2.23
N ILE A 26 -2.06 0.31 1.06
CA ILE A 26 -1.20 -0.44 0.14
C ILE A 26 0.14 -0.78 0.78
N PHE A 27 0.67 0.09 1.64
CA PHE A 27 1.93 -0.16 2.34
C PHE A 27 1.77 -1.25 3.38
N ASP A 28 0.67 -1.25 4.12
CA ASP A 28 0.37 -2.32 5.09
C ASP A 28 0.18 -3.66 4.38
N TYR A 29 -0.54 -3.67 3.27
CA TYR A 29 -0.77 -4.88 2.49
C TYR A 29 0.50 -5.40 1.80
N SER A 30 1.46 -4.53 1.50
CA SER A 30 2.72 -4.89 0.86
C SER A 30 3.53 -5.91 1.66
N PHE A 31 3.29 -6.00 2.97
CA PHE A 31 3.90 -7.00 3.84
C PHE A 31 3.65 -8.43 3.34
N PHE A 32 2.49 -8.69 2.75
CA PHE A 32 2.12 -10.02 2.25
C PHE A 32 2.68 -10.32 0.87
N ARG A 33 3.24 -9.34 0.16
CA ARG A 33 3.80 -9.47 -1.20
C ARG A 33 2.81 -10.09 -2.18
N ARG A 34 1.56 -9.68 -2.09
CA ARG A 34 0.47 -10.10 -2.96
C ARG A 34 0.06 -8.96 -3.89
N PRO A 35 -0.62 -9.26 -5.02
CA PRO A 35 -0.97 -8.23 -6.00
C PRO A 35 -1.80 -7.09 -5.43
N ILE A 36 -1.48 -5.88 -5.86
CA ILE A 36 -2.22 -4.65 -5.55
C ILE A 36 -2.63 -4.01 -6.87
N VAL A 37 -3.91 -3.75 -7.04
CA VAL A 37 -4.44 -2.97 -8.16
C VAL A 37 -4.91 -1.62 -7.64
N LEU A 38 -4.41 -0.54 -8.23
CA LEU A 38 -4.89 0.80 -7.92
C LEU A 38 -5.95 1.21 -8.93
N PHE A 39 -7.14 1.48 -8.44
CA PHE A 39 -8.25 1.98 -9.23
C PHE A 39 -8.36 3.49 -8.99
N VAL A 40 -7.94 4.28 -9.98
CA VAL A 40 -7.77 5.72 -9.85
C VAL A 40 -8.38 6.48 -11.05
N PRO A 41 -9.70 6.39 -11.25
CA PRO A 41 -10.36 7.00 -12.42
C PRO A 41 -10.28 8.53 -12.41
N ASP A 42 -10.04 9.13 -11.26
CA ASP A 42 -9.97 10.58 -11.05
C ASP A 42 -8.54 11.09 -10.84
N LEU A 43 -7.54 10.36 -11.32
CA LEU A 43 -6.14 10.68 -11.03
C LEU A 43 -5.74 12.10 -11.45
N GLU A 44 -6.15 12.53 -12.65
CA GLU A 44 -5.82 13.86 -13.14
C GLU A 44 -6.42 14.96 -12.26
N GLU A 45 -7.70 14.81 -11.89
CA GLU A 45 -8.39 15.75 -11.00
C GLU A 45 -7.75 15.77 -9.62
N TYR A 46 -7.33 14.60 -9.12
CA TYR A 46 -6.68 14.47 -7.82
C TYR A 46 -5.36 15.25 -7.78
N PHE A 47 -4.54 15.15 -8.80
CA PHE A 47 -3.29 15.91 -8.91
C PHE A 47 -3.53 17.41 -8.95
N VAL A 48 -4.55 17.87 -9.68
CA VAL A 48 -4.87 19.29 -9.79
C VAL A 48 -5.37 19.87 -8.47
N GLN A 49 -6.23 19.14 -7.75
CA GLN A 49 -6.89 19.65 -6.55
C GLN A 49 -6.04 19.53 -5.30
N LYS A 50 -5.32 18.42 -5.11
CA LYS A 50 -4.64 18.13 -3.87
C LYS A 50 -3.12 18.27 -3.90
N LYS A 51 -2.50 18.25 -5.06
CA LYS A 51 -1.05 18.45 -5.26
C LYS A 51 -0.13 17.69 -4.29
N GLN A 52 -0.59 16.60 -3.68
CA GLN A 52 0.09 15.97 -2.54
C GLN A 52 0.49 14.53 -2.75
N LEU A 53 0.52 14.04 -3.98
CA LEU A 53 1.07 12.72 -4.23
C LEU A 53 2.59 12.83 -4.38
N TYR A 54 3.31 12.21 -3.44
CA TYR A 54 4.77 12.11 -3.53
C TYR A 54 5.21 11.19 -4.68
N TYR A 55 4.37 10.22 -5.03
CA TYR A 55 4.66 9.24 -6.06
C TYR A 55 3.45 9.07 -6.98
N HIS A 56 3.71 8.88 -8.27
CA HIS A 56 2.67 8.47 -9.21
C HIS A 56 2.28 7.00 -8.91
N PRO A 57 0.98 6.63 -9.01
CA PRO A 57 0.55 5.25 -8.75
C PRO A 57 1.34 4.19 -9.51
N CYS A 58 1.74 4.48 -10.75
CA CYS A 58 2.54 3.56 -11.56
C CYS A 58 3.92 3.26 -10.96
N GLU A 59 4.49 4.20 -10.22
CA GLU A 59 5.77 4.00 -9.53
C GLU A 59 5.63 3.06 -8.35
N LEU A 60 4.44 2.98 -7.76
CA LEU A 60 4.19 2.17 -6.57
C LEU A 60 3.87 0.71 -6.91
N VAL A 61 3.04 0.48 -7.93
CA VAL A 61 2.53 -0.87 -8.22
C VAL A 61 2.83 -1.36 -9.64
N GLY A 62 3.38 -0.50 -10.49
CA GLY A 62 3.63 -0.81 -11.91
C GLY A 62 2.45 -0.44 -12.79
N ASP A 63 2.73 -0.11 -14.06
CA ASP A 63 1.70 0.34 -15.01
C ASP A 63 0.59 -0.69 -15.21
N GLU A 64 0.94 -1.97 -15.18
CA GLU A 64 -0.01 -3.06 -15.40
C GLU A 64 -1.02 -3.22 -14.25
N ASN A 65 -0.75 -2.59 -13.13
CA ASN A 65 -1.60 -2.68 -11.93
C ASN A 65 -2.34 -1.38 -11.62
N VAL A 66 -2.32 -0.40 -12.52
CA VAL A 66 -3.06 0.86 -12.36
C VAL A 66 -4.20 0.90 -13.36
N CYS A 67 -5.43 0.94 -12.87
CA CYS A 67 -6.65 0.93 -13.67
C CYS A 67 -7.35 2.28 -13.58
N TYR A 68 -7.71 2.85 -14.72
CA TYR A 68 -8.38 4.16 -14.82
C TYR A 68 -9.85 4.04 -15.15
N LYS A 69 -10.31 2.89 -15.64
CA LYS A 69 -11.68 2.68 -16.12
C LYS A 69 -12.33 1.50 -15.45
N GLN A 70 -13.54 1.70 -14.96
CA GLN A 70 -14.29 0.64 -14.27
C GLN A 70 -14.49 -0.59 -15.18
N GLU A 71 -14.73 -0.39 -16.47
CA GLU A 71 -14.97 -1.46 -17.43
C GLU A 71 -13.76 -2.40 -17.58
N GLU A 72 -12.57 -1.91 -17.27
CA GLU A 72 -11.32 -2.67 -17.39
C GLU A 72 -10.89 -3.33 -16.09
N LEU A 73 -11.55 -3.02 -14.99
CA LEU A 73 -11.11 -3.44 -13.65
C LEU A 73 -10.98 -4.95 -13.51
N ILE A 74 -11.93 -5.71 -14.01
CA ILE A 74 -11.90 -7.19 -13.95
C ILE A 74 -10.69 -7.74 -14.69
N LYS A 75 -10.36 -7.18 -15.85
CA LYS A 75 -9.18 -7.56 -16.61
C LYS A 75 -7.90 -7.31 -15.80
N PHE A 76 -7.78 -6.16 -15.17
CA PHE A 76 -6.63 -5.83 -14.32
C PHE A 76 -6.51 -6.78 -13.13
N ILE A 77 -7.62 -7.12 -12.49
CA ILE A 77 -7.63 -8.07 -11.38
C ILE A 77 -7.10 -9.43 -11.81
N LYS A 78 -7.54 -9.94 -12.97
CA LYS A 78 -7.12 -11.24 -13.48
C LYS A 78 -5.64 -11.29 -13.85
N GLN A 79 -5.05 -10.17 -14.24
CA GLN A 79 -3.67 -10.07 -14.69
C GLN A 79 -2.71 -9.56 -13.59
N ALA A 80 -3.23 -9.17 -12.44
CA ALA A 80 -2.43 -8.51 -11.41
C ALA A 80 -1.34 -9.43 -10.87
N VAL A 81 -0.15 -8.87 -10.74
CA VAL A 81 1.01 -9.53 -10.16
C VAL A 81 1.71 -8.57 -9.21
N TYR A 82 2.39 -9.10 -8.19
CA TYR A 82 3.24 -8.30 -7.30
C TYR A 82 4.56 -8.01 -8.01
N LYS A 83 4.62 -6.89 -8.72
CA LYS A 83 5.74 -6.56 -9.61
C LYS A 83 6.77 -5.65 -8.95
N ILE A 84 6.30 -4.60 -8.26
CA ILE A 84 7.17 -3.68 -7.52
C ILE A 84 7.10 -4.04 -6.06
N ASP A 85 8.26 -4.28 -5.46
CA ASP A 85 8.34 -4.67 -4.05
C ASP A 85 8.25 -3.45 -3.14
N LEU A 86 7.01 -3.02 -2.87
CA LEU A 86 6.73 -1.91 -1.96
C LEU A 86 7.26 -2.17 -0.55
N TRP A 87 7.16 -3.40 -0.07
CA TRP A 87 7.66 -3.74 1.26
C TRP A 87 9.16 -3.47 1.35
N LYS A 88 9.91 -3.93 0.37
CA LYS A 88 11.36 -3.71 0.33
C LYS A 88 11.72 -2.24 0.24
N SER A 89 10.99 -1.46 -0.55
CA SER A 89 11.29 -0.05 -0.78
C SER A 89 10.91 0.84 0.40
N PHE A 90 9.80 0.57 1.09
CA PHE A 90 9.23 1.48 2.08
C PHE A 90 9.09 0.87 3.48
N MET A 91 8.96 -0.44 3.59
CA MET A 91 8.61 -1.14 4.83
C MET A 91 9.67 -2.14 5.30
N ALA A 92 10.84 -2.16 4.69
CA ALA A 92 11.88 -3.17 4.98
C ALA A 92 12.33 -3.18 6.44
N ASN A 93 12.20 -2.04 7.15
CA ASN A 93 12.56 -1.93 8.56
C ASN A 93 11.44 -2.37 9.51
N CYS A 94 10.26 -2.67 8.99
CA CYS A 94 9.10 -3.11 9.77
C CYS A 94 9.10 -4.63 9.89
N ARG A 95 9.64 -5.15 11.00
CA ARG A 95 9.81 -6.60 11.23
C ARG A 95 8.94 -7.15 12.35
N GLY A 96 7.87 -6.42 12.71
CA GLY A 96 6.99 -6.79 13.81
C GLY A 96 7.48 -6.33 15.18
N ASN A 97 8.60 -5.61 15.26
CA ASN A 97 9.20 -5.10 16.50
C ASN A 97 9.43 -3.59 16.46
N SER A 98 8.66 -2.86 15.66
CA SER A 98 8.89 -1.43 15.44
C SER A 98 8.83 -0.61 16.72
N CYS A 99 7.91 -0.91 17.64
CA CYS A 99 7.82 -0.20 18.92
C CYS A 99 9.08 -0.40 19.75
N GLN A 100 9.62 -1.61 19.81
CA GLN A 100 10.85 -1.91 20.53
C GLN A 100 12.04 -1.15 19.94
N GLU A 101 12.14 -1.11 18.61
CA GLU A 101 13.22 -0.40 17.92
C GLU A 101 13.15 1.10 18.15
N VAL A 102 11.94 1.69 18.13
CA VAL A 102 11.73 3.12 18.42
C VAL A 102 12.16 3.42 19.86
N VAL A 103 11.76 2.60 20.83
CA VAL A 103 12.12 2.79 22.24
C VAL A 103 13.64 2.72 22.43
N LYS A 104 14.31 1.74 21.82
CA LYS A 104 15.77 1.63 21.87
C LYS A 104 16.44 2.87 21.29
N PHE A 105 15.94 3.38 20.18
CA PHE A 105 16.48 4.59 19.56
C PHE A 105 16.33 5.81 20.46
N ILE A 106 15.18 6.00 21.08
CA ILE A 106 14.93 7.10 22.01
C ILE A 106 15.87 7.03 23.21
N ILE A 107 16.05 5.85 23.80
CA ILE A 107 16.97 5.64 24.91
C ILE A 107 18.42 5.96 24.51
N SER A 108 18.83 5.55 23.32
CA SER A 108 20.19 5.85 22.81
C SER A 108 20.44 7.35 22.68
N LEU A 109 19.41 8.13 22.30
CA LEU A 109 19.52 9.59 22.22
C LEU A 109 19.69 10.23 23.60
N GLN A 110 19.02 9.71 24.64
CA GLN A 110 19.12 10.22 26.01
C GLN A 110 20.49 9.98 26.63
N ASN A 111 21.19 8.93 26.22
CA ASN A 111 22.50 8.56 26.74
C ASN A 111 23.67 9.21 26.01
N LYS A 112 23.39 10.07 25.03
CA LYS A 112 24.41 10.89 24.34
C LYS A 112 24.57 12.23 25.02
N ASP A 113 25.62 12.36 25.77
CA ASP A 113 26.06 13.64 26.30
C ASP A 113 27.13 14.25 25.38
#